data_d8ef196a5902e002bbfa5167d2aaf375
#
_entry.id   d8ef196a5902e002bbfa5167d2aaf375
#
_cell.length_a   1.000
_cell.length_b   1.000
_cell.length_c   1.000
_cell.angle_alpha   90.00
_cell.angle_beta   90.00
_cell.angle_gamma   90.00
#
_symmetry.space_group_name_H-M   'P 1'
#
loop_
_entity.id
_entity.type
_entity.pdbx_description
1 polymer ?
#
loop_
_entity_poly.entity_id
_entity_poly.type
_entity_poly.pdbx_seq_one_letter_code
_entity_poly.pdbx_strand_id
1 'polypeptide(L)'
;MDAMRRNTSKRAARTSTAEVPPSQPLPAEIDLEHRNDAVSSWEESDDSSHTDSDESDELGLEEPHAAASEEEDSNAPDDALGLYLRQMGAIPLLNREQELALAERLEYRRSRYRRAALTNWRTITFVVSTFEKVRAGQLALDPTIDVVTTLGLSRDNIIQRMPHHLRTLRHLVQGADVDFRNLLRAGSAATRHRLRHELWRKQRKAISLVEELSPRIDLLDRWTDDLAILWRQMNDVALQIDSGDRSAADRERRTRLTKQLRDLMLEVRMGPDDLGRLVHVQTLRREKYQKARRELAEGNLRLVVSIAKRYRSRGLPFSDLIQEGNRGLMRAVDKYEHRLGYKFGTYATWWIRQGITRALADHARTIRVPCHQVGTLAAVERVRGELSVQQGREPTVEEIAAVLGVTPEETQSLRVVARHPVSLHEPLGGDGERALEDFLDDPDATHPGRAVDQHLLRERIAEVLRSLTPREREVIELRFGLRDGQPKTLEEVARTYGITRERIRQIEARGLLKLRQPLRSQRLAEFAEAE
;
A
#
# COMPACT_ATOMS: atom_id res chain seq x y z
N MET A 1 27.52 11.19 -82.05
CA MET A 1 28.96 10.83 -82.08
C MET A 1 29.29 10.55 -80.60
N ASP A 2 29.43 9.27 -80.39
CA ASP A 2 30.45 8.51 -79.65
C ASP A 2 30.57 8.79 -78.15
N ALA A 3 30.76 7.87 -77.33
CA ALA A 3 30.70 6.40 -77.34
C ALA A 3 30.71 5.89 -75.88
N MET A 4 29.98 4.86 -75.70
CA MET A 4 30.20 3.77 -74.76
C MET A 4 31.54 3.72 -74.06
N ARG A 5 31.60 3.43 -72.77
CA ARG A 5 32.35 2.26 -72.26
C ARG A 5 31.82 1.78 -70.89
N ARG A 6 31.40 0.52 -70.91
CA ARG A 6 31.11 -0.36 -69.77
C ARG A 6 32.39 -0.61 -68.97
N ASN A 7 32.27 -0.67 -67.63
CA ASN A 7 33.24 -1.42 -66.86
C ASN A 7 32.52 -2.23 -65.75
N THR A 8 32.44 -3.51 -66.00
CA THR A 8 32.05 -4.56 -65.06
C THR A 8 33.25 -4.87 -64.17
N SER A 9 33.14 -4.68 -62.89
CA SER A 9 34.12 -5.18 -61.91
C SER A 9 33.43 -6.18 -60.97
N LYS A 10 33.82 -7.40 -61.10
CA LYS A 10 33.54 -8.56 -60.26
C LYS A 10 33.90 -8.25 -58.80
N ARG A 11 32.98 -8.39 -57.91
CA ARG A 11 33.26 -8.39 -56.46
C ARG A 11 33.19 -9.81 -55.92
N ALA A 12 34.40 -10.35 -55.64
CA ALA A 12 34.60 -11.65 -55.02
C ALA A 12 34.01 -11.68 -53.59
N ALA A 13 33.31 -12.76 -53.29
CA ALA A 13 32.84 -13.10 -51.96
C ALA A 13 34.07 -13.38 -51.06
N ARG A 14 34.21 -12.60 -49.99
CA ARG A 14 35.03 -12.96 -48.84
C ARG A 14 34.10 -13.37 -47.72
N THR A 15 34.02 -14.65 -47.43
CA THR A 15 33.54 -15.24 -46.20
C THR A 15 34.48 -14.87 -45.07
N SER A 16 34.07 -13.97 -44.21
CA SER A 16 34.73 -13.68 -42.93
C SER A 16 33.96 -14.42 -41.85
N THR A 17 34.53 -15.54 -41.40
CA THR A 17 34.17 -16.17 -40.12
C THR A 17 34.59 -15.22 -39.00
N ALA A 18 33.61 -14.51 -38.40
CA ALA A 18 33.83 -13.77 -37.19
C ALA A 18 33.81 -14.75 -36.01
N GLU A 19 34.98 -14.95 -35.41
CA GLU A 19 35.15 -15.59 -34.12
C GLU A 19 34.33 -14.82 -33.06
N VAL A 20 33.51 -15.57 -32.34
CA VAL A 20 32.77 -15.09 -31.16
C VAL A 20 33.80 -14.89 -30.04
N PRO A 21 33.94 -13.70 -29.46
CA PRO A 21 34.82 -13.52 -28.30
C PRO A 21 34.26 -14.28 -27.08
N PRO A 22 35.16 -14.81 -26.23
CA PRO A 22 34.74 -15.57 -25.03
C PRO A 22 33.91 -14.68 -24.10
N SER A 23 32.85 -15.27 -23.59
CA SER A 23 31.93 -14.68 -22.59
C SER A 23 32.72 -14.10 -21.40
N GLN A 24 32.61 -12.80 -21.21
CA GLN A 24 33.05 -12.15 -19.97
C GLN A 24 32.21 -12.65 -18.80
N PRO A 25 32.82 -12.85 -17.63
CA PRO A 25 32.07 -13.21 -16.43
C PRO A 25 31.10 -12.08 -16.08
N LEU A 26 29.92 -12.48 -15.64
CA LEU A 26 28.83 -11.62 -15.17
C LEU A 26 29.35 -10.56 -14.17
N PRO A 27 28.91 -9.30 -14.26
CA PRO A 27 29.15 -8.35 -13.18
C PRO A 27 28.46 -8.85 -11.93
N ALA A 28 29.26 -8.96 -10.87
CA ALA A 28 28.85 -9.30 -9.53
C ALA A 28 27.69 -8.40 -9.08
N GLU A 29 26.76 -9.04 -8.38
CA GLU A 29 25.89 -8.51 -7.36
C GLU A 29 25.42 -7.04 -7.53
N ILE A 30 24.20 -6.93 -8.04
CA ILE A 30 23.44 -5.67 -7.94
C ILE A 30 23.17 -5.48 -6.45
N ASP A 31 23.80 -4.45 -5.87
CA ASP A 31 23.56 -3.94 -4.52
C ASP A 31 22.06 -3.68 -4.29
N LEU A 32 21.36 -4.67 -3.80
CA LEU A 32 20.02 -4.60 -3.23
C LEU A 32 20.06 -4.57 -1.69
N GLU A 33 21.27 -4.42 -1.13
CA GLU A 33 21.53 -4.68 0.30
C GLU A 33 20.96 -3.65 1.28
N HIS A 34 20.42 -2.52 0.88
CA HIS A 34 20.06 -1.50 1.89
C HIS A 34 18.57 -1.36 2.24
N ARG A 35 17.71 -2.34 1.89
CA ARG A 35 16.29 -2.30 2.33
C ARG A 35 15.64 -3.64 2.73
N ASN A 36 16.36 -4.74 2.80
CA ASN A 36 15.75 -6.07 2.97
C ASN A 36 16.24 -6.89 4.17
N ASP A 37 17.08 -6.35 5.05
CA ASP A 37 17.67 -7.13 6.16
C ASP A 37 16.65 -7.73 7.15
N ALA A 38 15.40 -7.25 7.15
CA ALA A 38 14.37 -7.79 8.04
C ALA A 38 13.55 -8.95 7.45
N VAL A 39 13.67 -9.26 6.17
CA VAL A 39 12.84 -10.29 5.49
C VAL A 39 13.64 -11.54 5.15
N SER A 40 14.98 -11.45 5.07
CA SER A 40 15.85 -12.59 4.77
C SER A 40 15.85 -13.69 5.83
N SER A 41 15.49 -13.36 7.08
CA SER A 41 15.45 -14.32 8.18
C SER A 41 14.34 -15.39 8.09
N TRP A 42 13.43 -15.26 7.14
CA TRP A 42 12.38 -16.26 6.91
C TRP A 42 12.78 -17.36 5.91
N GLU A 43 13.93 -17.20 5.22
CA GLU A 43 14.31 -18.08 4.12
C GLU A 43 15.24 -19.24 4.52
N GLU A 44 15.92 -19.14 5.67
CA GLU A 44 16.97 -20.11 6.02
C GLU A 44 16.50 -21.33 6.83
N SER A 45 15.23 -21.44 7.24
CA SER A 45 14.81 -22.54 8.10
C SER A 45 14.38 -23.83 7.38
N ASP A 46 14.36 -23.88 6.03
CA ASP A 46 13.90 -25.06 5.28
C ASP A 46 14.94 -25.70 4.34
N ASP A 47 16.23 -25.25 4.35
CA ASP A 47 17.24 -25.69 3.35
C ASP A 47 18.49 -26.33 3.92
N SER A 48 18.37 -27.11 4.99
CA SER A 48 19.46 -27.99 5.46
C SER A 48 19.13 -29.45 5.13
N SER A 49 19.17 -29.82 3.90
CA SER A 49 19.58 -31.12 3.37
C SER A 49 19.13 -31.26 1.90
N HIS A 50 20.00 -30.89 0.97
CA HIS A 50 20.17 -31.64 -0.28
C HIS A 50 21.41 -31.16 -1.01
N THR A 51 22.39 -32.03 -1.05
CA THR A 51 23.60 -32.00 -1.86
C THR A 51 23.27 -31.89 -3.35
N ASP A 52 24.11 -31.10 -4.04
CA ASP A 52 24.15 -30.99 -5.50
C ASP A 52 24.07 -32.37 -6.18
N SER A 53 23.04 -32.58 -6.95
CA SER A 53 23.06 -33.45 -8.12
C SER A 53 22.15 -32.83 -9.17
N ASP A 54 22.81 -32.42 -10.29
CA ASP A 54 22.17 -32.10 -11.55
C ASP A 54 21.34 -33.29 -12.02
N GLU A 55 20.03 -33.23 -11.78
CA GLU A 55 19.06 -34.03 -12.51
C GLU A 55 17.87 -33.16 -12.85
N SER A 56 17.65 -33.04 -14.14
CA SER A 56 16.44 -32.51 -14.76
C SER A 56 15.23 -33.34 -14.34
N ASP A 57 14.68 -33.07 -13.17
CA ASP A 57 13.40 -33.63 -12.77
C ASP A 57 12.27 -32.86 -13.45
N GLU A 58 11.71 -33.52 -14.47
CA GLU A 58 10.34 -33.34 -14.88
C GLU A 58 9.49 -33.29 -13.62
N LEU A 59 8.78 -32.15 -13.41
CA LEU A 59 7.74 -32.03 -12.42
C LEU A 59 6.65 -33.07 -12.74
N GLY A 60 6.85 -34.29 -12.26
CA GLY A 60 5.83 -35.29 -12.18
C GLY A 60 4.69 -34.74 -11.33
N LEU A 61 3.63 -34.30 -11.99
CA LEU A 61 2.35 -34.08 -11.37
C LEU A 61 1.82 -35.45 -10.94
N GLU A 62 2.20 -35.92 -9.77
CA GLU A 62 1.45 -36.95 -9.09
C GLU A 62 0.02 -36.43 -8.92
N GLU A 63 -0.92 -37.12 -9.54
CA GLU A 63 -2.33 -36.95 -9.24
C GLU A 63 -2.51 -37.13 -7.73
N PRO A 64 -3.28 -36.25 -7.07
CA PRO A 64 -3.49 -36.38 -5.64
C PRO A 64 -4.26 -37.69 -5.39
N HIS A 65 -3.54 -38.69 -4.89
CA HIS A 65 -4.18 -39.77 -4.18
C HIS A 65 -5.07 -39.14 -3.10
N ALA A 66 -6.34 -39.41 -3.19
CA ALA A 66 -7.37 -39.09 -2.23
C ALA A 66 -6.92 -39.56 -0.84
N ALA A 67 -6.33 -38.67 -0.06
CA ALA A 67 -6.32 -38.81 1.39
C ALA A 67 -7.69 -38.32 1.86
N ALA A 68 -8.47 -39.31 2.25
CA ALA A 68 -9.76 -39.14 2.87
C ALA A 68 -9.65 -38.32 4.16
N SER A 69 -10.79 -37.68 4.46
CA SER A 69 -11.19 -37.08 5.72
C SER A 69 -10.62 -35.67 6.04
N GLU A 70 -11.34 -34.69 5.55
CA GLU A 70 -12.11 -33.75 6.37
C GLU A 70 -13.27 -33.34 5.46
N GLU A 71 -14.42 -34.00 5.64
CA GLU A 71 -15.70 -33.56 5.12
C GLU A 71 -16.12 -32.28 5.85
N GLU A 72 -15.46 -31.17 5.52
CA GLU A 72 -16.08 -29.85 5.70
C GLU A 72 -17.12 -29.73 4.60
N ASP A 73 -18.37 -29.58 5.00
CA ASP A 73 -19.58 -29.41 4.22
C ASP A 73 -19.36 -28.77 2.84
N SER A 74 -19.05 -29.61 1.85
CA SER A 74 -18.86 -29.18 0.45
C SER A 74 -20.18 -28.92 -0.28
N ASN A 75 -21.26 -28.74 0.45
CA ASN A 75 -22.60 -28.51 -0.09
C ASN A 75 -23.16 -27.10 0.16
N ALA A 76 -22.37 -26.16 0.65
CA ALA A 76 -22.77 -24.77 0.66
C ALA A 76 -22.70 -24.20 -0.77
N PRO A 77 -23.79 -23.63 -1.32
CA PRO A 77 -23.82 -23.06 -2.67
C PRO A 77 -22.88 -21.87 -2.90
N ASP A 78 -22.17 -21.39 -1.88
CA ASP A 78 -21.32 -20.20 -1.89
C ASP A 78 -19.84 -20.46 -1.59
N ASP A 79 -19.29 -21.63 -1.88
CA ASP A 79 -17.83 -21.84 -1.77
C ASP A 79 -17.07 -21.10 -2.89
N ALA A 80 -16.81 -19.81 -2.64
CA ALA A 80 -16.07 -18.94 -3.54
C ALA A 80 -14.65 -19.48 -3.83
N LEU A 81 -14.03 -20.16 -2.87
CA LEU A 81 -12.72 -20.80 -3.04
C LEU A 81 -12.79 -21.99 -3.97
N GLY A 82 -13.78 -22.88 -3.79
CA GLY A 82 -14.01 -24.04 -4.66
C GLY A 82 -14.31 -23.63 -6.09
N LEU A 83 -15.12 -22.57 -6.29
CA LEU A 83 -15.38 -22.00 -7.61
C LEU A 83 -14.10 -21.46 -8.26
N TYR A 84 -13.28 -20.71 -7.51
CA TYR A 84 -12.00 -20.20 -7.98
C TYR A 84 -11.04 -21.33 -8.40
N LEU A 85 -10.88 -22.36 -7.58
CA LEU A 85 -10.00 -23.50 -7.86
C LEU A 85 -10.49 -24.29 -9.09
N ARG A 86 -11.80 -24.44 -9.27
CA ARG A 86 -12.40 -25.07 -10.44
C ARG A 86 -12.16 -24.27 -11.72
N GLN A 87 -12.36 -22.95 -11.68
CA GLN A 87 -12.07 -22.06 -12.81
C GLN A 87 -10.58 -22.06 -13.18
N MET A 88 -9.71 -21.99 -12.18
CA MET A 88 -8.26 -22.08 -12.37
C MET A 88 -7.86 -23.45 -12.97
N GLY A 89 -8.52 -24.55 -12.53
CA GLY A 89 -8.30 -25.89 -13.03
C GLY A 89 -8.65 -26.05 -14.52
N ALA A 90 -9.56 -25.24 -15.04
CA ALA A 90 -9.95 -25.26 -16.46
C ALA A 90 -8.93 -24.53 -17.37
N ILE A 91 -8.02 -23.73 -16.83
CA ILE A 91 -7.02 -22.99 -17.61
C ILE A 91 -5.88 -23.96 -18.01
N PRO A 92 -5.55 -24.07 -19.31
CA PRO A 92 -4.45 -24.93 -19.76
C PRO A 92 -3.10 -24.42 -19.25
N LEU A 93 -2.20 -25.34 -18.94
CA LEU A 93 -0.82 -25.02 -18.56
C LEU A 93 -0.06 -24.46 -19.78
N LEU A 94 0.75 -23.45 -19.53
CA LEU A 94 1.60 -22.83 -20.56
C LEU A 94 2.93 -23.60 -20.69
N ASN A 95 3.31 -23.91 -21.92
CA ASN A 95 4.66 -24.38 -22.24
C ASN A 95 5.63 -23.20 -22.27
N ARG A 96 6.94 -23.46 -22.13
CA ARG A 96 8.00 -22.44 -22.13
C ARG A 96 7.94 -21.52 -23.36
N GLU A 97 7.68 -22.06 -24.54
CA GLU A 97 7.55 -21.30 -25.78
C GLU A 97 6.32 -20.38 -25.77
N GLN A 98 5.20 -20.88 -25.22
CA GLN A 98 3.97 -20.09 -25.06
C GLN A 98 4.15 -18.96 -24.04
N GLU A 99 4.83 -19.21 -22.91
CA GLU A 99 5.18 -18.19 -21.92
C GLU A 99 6.03 -17.08 -22.55
N LEU A 100 7.08 -17.46 -23.32
CA LEU A 100 7.94 -16.52 -24.00
C LEU A 100 7.15 -15.69 -25.02
N ALA A 101 6.35 -16.33 -25.87
CA ALA A 101 5.52 -15.65 -26.86
C ALA A 101 4.51 -14.68 -26.22
N LEU A 102 3.92 -15.05 -25.07
CA LEU A 102 3.03 -14.15 -24.31
C LEU A 102 3.81 -12.98 -23.70
N ALA A 103 5.02 -13.20 -23.17
CA ALA A 103 5.86 -12.15 -22.62
C ALA A 103 6.31 -11.16 -23.69
N GLU A 104 6.74 -11.63 -24.87
CA GLU A 104 7.07 -10.78 -26.02
C GLU A 104 5.86 -9.97 -26.48
N ARG A 105 4.70 -10.62 -26.58
CA ARG A 105 3.43 -9.97 -26.93
C ARG A 105 3.06 -8.89 -25.90
N LEU A 106 3.27 -9.16 -24.62
CA LEU A 106 3.02 -8.21 -23.54
C LEU A 106 3.92 -6.97 -23.66
N GLU A 107 5.24 -7.18 -23.84
CA GLU A 107 6.21 -6.08 -24.02
C GLU A 107 5.89 -5.23 -25.25
N TYR A 108 5.57 -5.87 -26.37
CA TYR A 108 5.17 -5.17 -27.59
C TYR A 108 3.91 -4.32 -27.38
N ARG A 109 2.87 -4.88 -26.73
CA ARG A 109 1.62 -4.16 -26.47
C ARG A 109 1.80 -3.05 -25.44
N ARG A 110 2.65 -3.27 -24.42
CA ARG A 110 3.06 -2.27 -23.43
C ARG A 110 3.70 -1.06 -24.11
N SER A 111 4.70 -1.31 -24.97
CA SER A 111 5.39 -0.24 -25.71
C SER A 111 4.43 0.55 -26.61
N ARG A 112 3.54 -0.14 -27.33
CA ARG A 112 2.54 0.53 -28.18
C ARG A 112 1.55 1.36 -27.41
N TYR A 113 1.13 0.90 -26.23
CA TYR A 113 0.25 1.66 -25.34
C TYR A 113 0.96 2.89 -24.77
N ARG A 114 2.18 2.73 -24.24
CA ARG A 114 2.99 3.85 -23.72
C ARG A 114 3.15 4.96 -24.77
N ARG A 115 3.51 4.60 -25.99
CA ARG A 115 3.60 5.58 -27.08
C ARG A 115 2.28 6.28 -27.37
N ALA A 116 1.16 5.54 -27.37
CA ALA A 116 -0.15 6.16 -27.57
C ALA A 116 -0.52 7.13 -26.44
N ALA A 117 -0.26 6.75 -25.19
CA ALA A 117 -0.50 7.61 -24.03
C ALA A 117 0.30 8.91 -24.10
N LEU A 118 1.54 8.84 -24.60
CA LEU A 118 2.43 9.99 -24.77
C LEU A 118 2.14 10.82 -26.04
N THR A 119 1.23 10.38 -26.92
CA THR A 119 0.88 11.10 -28.15
C THR A 119 -0.08 12.26 -27.87
N ASN A 120 0.16 13.02 -26.80
CA ASN A 120 -0.52 14.28 -26.51
C ASN A 120 0.39 15.22 -25.73
N TRP A 121 0.33 16.52 -26.04
CA TRP A 121 1.16 17.52 -25.41
C TRP A 121 0.80 17.77 -23.94
N ARG A 122 -0.45 17.60 -23.55
CA ARG A 122 -0.88 17.71 -22.16
C ARG A 122 -0.25 16.60 -21.32
N THR A 123 -0.25 15.36 -21.81
CA THR A 123 0.42 14.23 -21.14
C THR A 123 1.92 14.50 -20.97
N ILE A 124 2.60 15.01 -22.03
CA ILE A 124 4.01 15.38 -21.96
C ILE A 124 4.23 16.49 -20.92
N THR A 125 3.33 17.46 -20.83
CA THR A 125 3.40 18.53 -19.81
C THR A 125 3.29 17.96 -18.40
N PHE A 126 2.39 17.00 -18.15
CA PHE A 126 2.29 16.30 -16.86
C PHE A 126 3.55 15.50 -16.53
N VAL A 127 4.14 14.81 -17.52
CA VAL A 127 5.44 14.14 -17.33
C VAL A 127 6.48 15.17 -16.88
N VAL A 128 6.64 16.27 -17.60
CA VAL A 128 7.62 17.32 -17.25
C VAL A 128 7.39 17.84 -15.84
N SER A 129 6.16 18.20 -15.49
CA SER A 129 5.85 18.71 -14.15
C SER A 129 6.10 17.68 -13.04
N THR A 130 5.82 16.40 -13.28
CA THR A 130 6.05 15.33 -12.33
C THR A 130 7.54 15.10 -12.09
N PHE A 131 8.33 15.02 -13.17
CA PHE A 131 9.78 14.86 -13.05
C PHE A 131 10.50 16.12 -12.53
N GLU A 132 9.94 17.30 -12.71
CA GLU A 132 10.42 18.52 -12.06
C GLU A 132 10.23 18.46 -10.53
N LYS A 133 9.09 17.95 -10.06
CA LYS A 133 8.85 17.70 -8.62
C LYS A 133 9.79 16.64 -8.06
N VAL A 134 10.09 15.59 -8.83
CA VAL A 134 11.10 14.59 -8.45
C VAL A 134 12.47 15.23 -8.32
N ARG A 135 12.89 16.05 -9.29
CA ARG A 135 14.17 16.77 -9.24
C ARG A 135 14.25 17.75 -8.07
N ALA A 136 13.13 18.36 -7.71
CA ALA A 136 13.05 19.28 -6.56
C ALA A 136 13.00 18.55 -5.21
N GLY A 137 13.02 17.20 -5.18
CA GLY A 137 12.91 16.41 -3.96
C GLY A 137 11.50 16.34 -3.36
N GLN A 138 10.48 16.87 -4.04
CA GLN A 138 9.08 16.85 -3.58
C GLN A 138 8.39 15.51 -3.79
N LEU A 139 8.88 14.69 -4.73
CA LEU A 139 8.37 13.36 -5.02
C LEU A 139 9.53 12.36 -5.07
N ALA A 140 9.29 11.16 -4.53
CA ALA A 140 10.25 10.07 -4.64
C ALA A 140 10.33 9.58 -6.10
N LEU A 141 11.54 9.17 -6.53
CA LEU A 141 11.79 8.71 -7.89
C LEU A 141 11.14 7.35 -8.17
N ASP A 142 11.32 6.38 -7.25
CA ASP A 142 10.94 4.98 -7.48
C ASP A 142 9.45 4.74 -7.82
N PRO A 143 8.48 5.46 -7.21
CA PRO A 143 7.07 5.32 -7.60
C PRO A 143 6.73 6.00 -8.93
N THR A 144 7.65 6.77 -9.55
CA THR A 144 7.39 7.53 -10.78
C THR A 144 7.98 6.92 -12.03
N ILE A 145 8.97 6.03 -11.90
CA ILE A 145 9.68 5.40 -13.02
C ILE A 145 9.47 3.89 -13.07
N ASP A 146 9.56 3.33 -14.28
CA ASP A 146 9.73 1.90 -14.53
C ASP A 146 11.18 1.63 -14.91
N VAL A 147 11.90 0.92 -14.05
CA VAL A 147 13.28 0.50 -14.33
C VAL A 147 13.24 -0.73 -15.22
N VAL A 148 13.92 -0.66 -16.38
CA VAL A 148 14.07 -1.77 -17.33
C VAL A 148 15.56 -1.90 -17.65
N THR A 149 16.21 -2.86 -16.99
CA THR A 149 17.67 -3.02 -17.06
C THR A 149 18.16 -3.40 -18.43
N THR A 150 17.42 -4.24 -19.15
CA THR A 150 17.77 -4.69 -20.52
C THR A 150 17.76 -3.58 -21.57
N LEU A 151 17.05 -2.47 -21.29
CA LEU A 151 17.01 -1.30 -22.18
C LEU A 151 17.97 -0.18 -21.73
N GLY A 152 18.83 -0.42 -20.76
CA GLY A 152 19.75 0.59 -20.20
C GLY A 152 19.02 1.71 -19.42
N LEU A 153 17.80 1.46 -18.99
CA LEU A 153 16.98 2.38 -18.18
C LEU A 153 17.16 2.03 -16.70
N SER A 154 18.42 2.09 -16.22
CA SER A 154 18.72 1.97 -14.80
C SER A 154 18.37 3.28 -14.07
N ARG A 155 18.17 3.20 -12.75
CA ARG A 155 17.88 4.33 -11.89
C ARG A 155 18.90 5.48 -12.08
N ASP A 156 20.18 5.14 -12.08
CA ASP A 156 21.27 6.12 -12.16
C ASP A 156 21.32 6.80 -13.53
N ASN A 157 21.14 6.01 -14.60
CA ASN A 157 21.07 6.54 -15.96
C ASN A 157 19.90 7.53 -16.13
N ILE A 158 18.74 7.22 -15.53
CA ILE A 158 17.56 8.11 -15.56
C ILE A 158 17.86 9.39 -14.79
N ILE A 159 18.46 9.31 -13.60
CA ILE A 159 18.84 10.49 -12.81
C ILE A 159 19.81 11.39 -13.57
N GLN A 160 20.84 10.82 -14.19
CA GLN A 160 21.84 11.58 -14.94
C GLN A 160 21.23 12.27 -16.18
N ARG A 161 20.36 11.60 -16.91
CA ARG A 161 19.71 12.15 -18.12
C ARG A 161 18.61 13.16 -17.82
N MET A 162 17.94 13.02 -16.68
CA MET A 162 16.75 13.81 -16.30
C MET A 162 16.94 15.34 -16.46
N PRO A 163 18.00 15.99 -15.98
CA PRO A 163 18.15 17.44 -16.08
C PRO A 163 18.19 17.94 -17.53
N HIS A 164 18.88 17.20 -18.40
CA HIS A 164 19.02 17.54 -19.81
C HIS A 164 17.72 17.32 -20.58
N HIS A 165 17.05 16.20 -20.34
CA HIS A 165 15.76 15.89 -20.97
C HIS A 165 14.68 16.87 -20.55
N LEU A 166 14.58 17.22 -19.27
CA LEU A 166 13.59 18.19 -18.78
C LEU A 166 13.79 19.58 -19.41
N ARG A 167 15.04 20.05 -19.54
CA ARG A 167 15.31 21.32 -20.22
C ARG A 167 14.83 21.31 -21.67
N THR A 168 15.16 20.26 -22.41
CA THR A 168 14.75 20.11 -23.82
C THR A 168 13.22 19.94 -23.93
N LEU A 169 12.61 19.12 -23.09
CA LEU A 169 11.15 18.90 -23.08
C LEU A 169 10.39 20.18 -22.78
N ARG A 170 10.86 20.98 -21.82
CA ARG A 170 10.25 22.30 -21.49
C ARG A 170 10.27 23.22 -22.70
N HIS A 171 11.41 23.31 -23.40
CA HIS A 171 11.52 24.10 -24.61
C HIS A 171 10.57 23.61 -25.72
N LEU A 172 10.47 22.26 -25.90
CA LEU A 172 9.57 21.66 -26.90
C LEU A 172 8.08 21.93 -26.56
N VAL A 173 7.71 21.86 -25.27
CA VAL A 173 6.34 22.13 -24.81
C VAL A 173 5.99 23.60 -25.05
N GLN A 174 6.88 24.53 -24.70
CA GLN A 174 6.66 25.97 -24.97
C GLN A 174 6.57 26.27 -26.46
N GLY A 175 7.45 25.66 -27.27
CA GLY A 175 7.39 25.80 -28.72
C GLY A 175 6.09 25.24 -29.32
N ALA A 176 5.58 24.13 -28.81
CA ALA A 176 4.31 23.54 -29.24
C ALA A 176 3.10 24.44 -28.93
N ASP A 177 3.12 25.19 -27.82
CA ASP A 177 2.07 26.17 -27.51
C ASP A 177 1.99 27.28 -28.55
N VAL A 178 3.14 27.81 -28.95
CA VAL A 178 3.20 28.86 -29.98
C VAL A 178 2.76 28.33 -31.33
N ASP A 179 3.25 27.15 -31.72
CA ASP A 179 2.93 26.54 -33.01
C ASP A 179 1.44 26.18 -33.09
N PHE A 180 0.82 25.69 -32.03
CA PHE A 180 -0.60 25.38 -32.00
C PHE A 180 -1.47 26.63 -32.09
N ARG A 181 -1.11 27.71 -31.40
CA ARG A 181 -1.78 29.01 -31.52
C ARG A 181 -1.68 29.55 -32.95
N ASN A 182 -0.53 29.40 -33.61
CA ASN A 182 -0.33 29.78 -35.00
C ASN A 182 -1.15 28.90 -35.94
N LEU A 183 -1.27 27.60 -35.66
CA LEU A 183 -2.11 26.65 -36.39
C LEU A 183 -3.59 27.06 -36.37
N LEU A 184 -4.10 27.48 -35.21
CA LEU A 184 -5.48 27.96 -35.08
C LEU A 184 -5.76 29.26 -35.83
N ARG A 185 -4.73 30.11 -36.00
CA ARG A 185 -4.81 31.38 -36.73
C ARG A 185 -4.58 31.24 -38.25
N ALA A 186 -4.01 30.11 -38.69
CA ALA A 186 -3.61 29.91 -40.07
C ALA A 186 -4.82 29.83 -41.01
N GLY A 187 -4.89 30.74 -41.96
CA GLY A 187 -5.98 30.80 -42.99
C GLY A 187 -5.78 29.81 -44.14
N SER A 188 -4.52 29.57 -44.57
CA SER A 188 -4.22 28.71 -45.72
C SER A 188 -4.09 27.22 -45.32
N ALA A 189 -4.62 26.32 -46.15
CA ALA A 189 -4.50 24.88 -46.00
C ALA A 189 -3.03 24.41 -46.02
N ALA A 190 -2.21 24.99 -46.91
CA ALA A 190 -0.78 24.67 -47.00
C ALA A 190 -0.01 25.03 -45.74
N THR A 191 -0.29 26.22 -45.16
CA THR A 191 0.32 26.67 -43.90
C THR A 191 -0.09 25.78 -42.74
N ARG A 192 -1.39 25.39 -42.67
CA ARG A 192 -1.88 24.45 -41.64
C ARG A 192 -1.21 23.09 -41.75
N HIS A 193 -1.03 22.56 -42.94
CA HIS A 193 -0.34 21.28 -43.15
C HIS A 193 1.13 21.35 -42.69
N ARG A 194 1.83 22.42 -43.05
CA ARG A 194 3.23 22.62 -42.60
C ARG A 194 3.36 22.69 -41.08
N LEU A 195 2.51 23.49 -40.41
CA LEU A 195 2.53 23.64 -38.96
C LEU A 195 2.16 22.32 -38.24
N ARG A 196 1.18 21.55 -38.77
CA ARG A 196 0.88 20.20 -38.25
C ARG A 196 2.08 19.26 -38.34
N HIS A 197 2.80 19.29 -39.45
CA HIS A 197 3.99 18.47 -39.65
C HIS A 197 5.15 18.87 -38.72
N GLU A 198 5.33 20.16 -38.45
CA GLU A 198 6.32 20.67 -37.51
C GLU A 198 5.96 20.27 -36.06
N LEU A 199 4.69 20.41 -35.67
CA LEU A 199 4.18 19.93 -34.39
C LEU A 199 4.39 18.44 -34.20
N TRP A 200 4.08 17.64 -35.22
CA TRP A 200 4.29 16.19 -35.19
C TRP A 200 5.78 15.79 -35.05
N ARG A 201 6.69 16.49 -35.74
CA ARG A 201 8.13 16.28 -35.59
C ARG A 201 8.61 16.57 -34.17
N LYS A 202 8.18 17.70 -33.59
CA LYS A 202 8.49 18.08 -32.19
C LYS A 202 7.93 17.05 -31.20
N GLN A 203 6.72 16.58 -31.45
CA GLN A 203 6.06 15.59 -30.59
C GLN A 203 6.79 14.24 -30.63
N ARG A 204 7.20 13.74 -31.79
CA ARG A 204 7.99 12.50 -31.87
C ARG A 204 9.31 12.61 -31.08
N LYS A 205 10.00 13.74 -31.21
CA LYS A 205 11.22 13.99 -30.43
C LYS A 205 10.94 14.03 -28.91
N ALA A 206 9.84 14.67 -28.52
CA ALA A 206 9.45 14.73 -27.11
C ALA A 206 9.09 13.32 -26.57
N ILE A 207 8.36 12.50 -27.33
CA ILE A 207 8.02 11.12 -26.96
C ILE A 207 9.30 10.30 -26.74
N SER A 208 10.29 10.38 -27.64
CA SER A 208 11.56 9.66 -27.49
C SER A 208 12.29 10.04 -26.20
N LEU A 209 12.38 11.34 -25.88
CA LEU A 209 12.98 11.82 -24.63
C LEU A 209 12.21 11.38 -23.38
N VAL A 210 10.87 11.31 -23.45
CA VAL A 210 10.05 10.82 -22.34
C VAL A 210 10.19 9.30 -22.19
N GLU A 211 10.29 8.53 -23.28
CA GLU A 211 10.54 7.09 -23.21
C GLU A 211 11.85 6.77 -22.49
N GLU A 212 12.88 7.61 -22.65
CA GLU A 212 14.15 7.48 -21.92
C GLU A 212 14.05 7.82 -20.42
N LEU A 213 13.06 8.62 -20.00
CA LEU A 213 12.75 8.85 -18.59
C LEU A 213 11.88 7.75 -17.98
N SER A 214 11.31 6.88 -18.81
CA SER A 214 10.52 5.70 -18.43
C SER A 214 9.43 5.97 -17.35
N PRO A 215 8.46 6.87 -17.60
CA PRO A 215 7.37 7.10 -16.66
C PRO A 215 6.54 5.83 -16.45
N ARG A 216 6.09 5.62 -15.22
CA ARG A 216 5.31 4.45 -14.83
C ARG A 216 3.95 4.40 -15.53
N ILE A 217 3.49 3.20 -15.88
CA ILE A 217 2.23 3.01 -16.61
C ILE A 217 1.03 3.53 -15.81
N ASP A 218 1.01 3.33 -14.50
CA ASP A 218 -0.08 3.81 -13.63
C ASP A 218 -0.30 5.34 -13.74
N LEU A 219 0.77 6.10 -13.96
CA LEU A 219 0.69 7.55 -14.19
C LEU A 219 0.12 7.84 -15.58
N LEU A 220 0.57 7.09 -16.59
CA LEU A 220 0.04 7.23 -17.95
C LEU A 220 -1.45 6.90 -18.01
N ASP A 221 -1.91 5.90 -17.28
CA ASP A 221 -3.33 5.54 -17.18
C ASP A 221 -4.17 6.71 -16.65
N ARG A 222 -3.74 7.34 -15.54
CA ARG A 222 -4.43 8.51 -14.98
C ARG A 222 -4.51 9.67 -15.98
N TRP A 223 -3.40 9.97 -16.64
CA TRP A 223 -3.38 11.09 -17.61
C TRP A 223 -4.17 10.80 -18.89
N THR A 224 -4.29 9.54 -19.30
CA THR A 224 -5.17 9.17 -20.42
C THR A 224 -6.65 9.23 -20.04
N ASP A 225 -6.99 8.90 -18.79
CA ASP A 225 -8.35 9.05 -18.27
C ASP A 225 -8.76 10.55 -18.21
N ASP A 226 -7.85 11.43 -17.78
CA ASP A 226 -8.05 12.90 -17.82
C ASP A 226 -8.30 13.40 -19.25
N LEU A 227 -7.55 12.88 -20.24
CA LEU A 227 -7.77 13.23 -21.65
C LEU A 227 -9.14 12.77 -22.14
N ALA A 228 -9.61 11.61 -21.72
CA ALA A 228 -10.94 11.11 -22.09
C ALA A 228 -12.07 11.98 -21.50
N ILE A 229 -11.89 12.50 -20.29
CA ILE A 229 -12.82 13.44 -19.66
C ILE A 229 -12.87 14.74 -20.48
N LEU A 230 -11.71 15.30 -20.81
CA LEU A 230 -11.61 16.54 -21.59
C LEU A 230 -12.20 16.37 -23.00
N TRP A 231 -11.97 15.21 -23.63
CA TRP A 231 -12.60 14.91 -24.92
C TRP A 231 -14.13 14.95 -24.83
N ARG A 232 -14.72 14.32 -23.81
CA ARG A 232 -16.18 14.36 -23.61
C ARG A 232 -16.66 15.80 -23.45
N GLN A 233 -16.01 16.61 -22.63
CA GLN A 233 -16.35 18.03 -22.43
C GLN A 233 -16.26 18.82 -23.76
N MET A 234 -15.18 18.61 -24.54
CA MET A 234 -15.02 19.26 -25.85
C MET A 234 -16.10 18.84 -26.83
N ASN A 235 -16.45 17.55 -26.85
CA ASN A 235 -17.48 17.01 -27.71
C ASN A 235 -18.87 17.55 -27.37
N ASP A 236 -19.20 17.61 -26.08
CA ASP A 236 -20.47 18.18 -25.59
C ASP A 236 -20.61 19.66 -25.97
N VAL A 237 -19.55 20.45 -25.82
CA VAL A 237 -19.53 21.86 -26.23
C VAL A 237 -19.66 21.98 -27.75
N ALA A 238 -18.98 21.12 -28.51
CA ALA A 238 -19.08 21.11 -29.96
C ALA A 238 -20.52 20.79 -30.43
N LEU A 239 -21.16 19.77 -29.86
CA LEU A 239 -22.55 19.40 -30.13
C LEU A 239 -23.53 20.54 -29.79
N GLN A 240 -23.32 21.26 -28.68
CA GLN A 240 -24.12 22.42 -28.33
C GLN A 240 -23.95 23.60 -29.29
N ILE A 241 -22.78 23.76 -29.89
CA ILE A 241 -22.53 24.76 -30.93
C ILE A 241 -23.27 24.41 -32.21
N ASP A 242 -23.31 23.12 -32.59
CA ASP A 242 -23.94 22.64 -33.81
C ASP A 242 -25.47 22.57 -33.69
N SER A 243 -26.02 22.29 -32.52
CA SER A 243 -27.47 22.20 -32.26
C SER A 243 -28.16 23.54 -32.00
N GLY A 244 -27.44 24.64 -31.86
CA GLY A 244 -28.00 25.98 -31.57
C GLY A 244 -28.70 26.61 -32.75
N ASP A 245 -29.90 27.18 -32.51
CA ASP A 245 -30.69 27.95 -33.50
C ASP A 245 -29.98 29.27 -33.86
N ARG A 246 -30.40 29.88 -34.98
CA ARG A 246 -29.79 31.13 -35.53
C ARG A 246 -30.36 32.42 -34.90
N SER A 247 -30.99 32.37 -33.74
CA SER A 247 -31.54 33.53 -33.06
C SER A 247 -30.45 34.51 -32.54
N ALA A 248 -30.80 35.74 -32.20
CA ALA A 248 -29.86 36.73 -31.71
C ALA A 248 -29.30 36.35 -30.33
N ALA A 249 -30.13 35.79 -29.43
CA ALA A 249 -29.72 35.28 -28.12
C ALA A 249 -28.74 34.09 -28.26
N ASP A 250 -28.98 33.22 -29.24
CA ASP A 250 -28.11 32.07 -29.48
C ASP A 250 -26.75 32.47 -30.06
N ARG A 251 -26.62 33.61 -30.72
CA ARG A 251 -25.31 34.12 -31.20
C ARG A 251 -24.37 34.40 -30.02
N GLU A 252 -24.85 35.02 -28.98
CA GLU A 252 -24.02 35.32 -27.81
C GLU A 252 -23.61 34.05 -27.09
N ARG A 253 -24.56 33.12 -26.87
CA ARG A 253 -24.30 31.79 -26.34
C ARG A 253 -23.28 31.02 -27.16
N ARG A 254 -23.44 31.00 -28.48
CA ARG A 254 -22.52 30.36 -29.44
C ARG A 254 -21.12 30.96 -29.36
N THR A 255 -21.02 32.29 -29.23
CA THR A 255 -19.71 32.97 -29.06
C THR A 255 -19.02 32.52 -27.76
N ARG A 256 -19.77 32.41 -26.65
CA ARG A 256 -19.25 31.93 -25.38
C ARG A 256 -18.79 30.47 -25.49
N LEU A 257 -19.61 29.59 -26.07
CA LEU A 257 -19.28 28.18 -26.29
C LEU A 257 -18.07 28.00 -27.20
N THR A 258 -17.98 28.79 -28.29
CA THR A 258 -16.83 28.78 -29.21
C THR A 258 -15.55 29.21 -28.48
N LYS A 259 -15.62 30.19 -27.59
CA LYS A 259 -14.49 30.59 -26.75
C LYS A 259 -14.09 29.47 -25.80
N GLN A 260 -15.06 28.84 -25.13
CA GLN A 260 -14.83 27.71 -24.24
C GLN A 260 -14.17 26.53 -24.96
N LEU A 261 -14.69 26.15 -26.15
CA LEU A 261 -14.10 25.12 -26.98
C LEU A 261 -12.66 25.44 -27.36
N ARG A 262 -12.39 26.69 -27.74
CA ARG A 262 -11.04 27.16 -28.08
C ARG A 262 -10.08 27.09 -26.88
N ASP A 263 -10.54 27.45 -25.69
CA ASP A 263 -9.74 27.38 -24.47
C ASP A 263 -9.40 25.91 -24.14
N LEU A 264 -10.36 24.99 -24.25
CA LEU A 264 -10.12 23.54 -24.11
C LEU A 264 -9.15 23.00 -25.17
N MET A 265 -9.30 23.43 -26.44
CA MET A 265 -8.36 23.07 -27.52
C MET A 265 -6.95 23.57 -27.25
N LEU A 266 -6.79 24.76 -26.68
CA LEU A 266 -5.49 25.30 -26.29
C LEU A 266 -4.85 24.52 -25.11
N GLU A 267 -5.66 24.06 -24.19
CA GLU A 267 -5.22 23.23 -23.06
C GLU A 267 -4.67 21.87 -23.52
N VAL A 268 -5.42 21.19 -24.40
CA VAL A 268 -5.06 19.87 -24.93
C VAL A 268 -4.09 19.96 -26.10
N ARG A 269 -4.02 21.10 -26.80
CA ARG A 269 -3.28 21.34 -28.04
C ARG A 269 -3.70 20.41 -29.18
N MET A 270 -4.99 20.12 -29.26
CA MET A 270 -5.58 19.22 -30.27
C MET A 270 -7.03 19.61 -30.52
N GLY A 271 -7.53 19.33 -31.73
CA GLY A 271 -8.95 19.51 -32.06
C GLY A 271 -9.81 18.37 -31.49
N PRO A 272 -11.15 18.54 -31.39
CA PRO A 272 -12.05 17.55 -30.81
C PRO A 272 -12.02 16.21 -31.56
N ASP A 273 -12.03 16.24 -32.91
CA ASP A 273 -11.98 15.03 -33.74
C ASP A 273 -10.66 14.27 -33.63
N ASP A 274 -9.55 15.02 -33.62
CA ASP A 274 -8.22 14.44 -33.49
C ASP A 274 -8.03 13.82 -32.08
N LEU A 275 -8.53 14.50 -31.05
CA LEU A 275 -8.51 14.00 -29.67
C LEU A 275 -9.40 12.76 -29.53
N GLY A 276 -10.60 12.74 -30.13
CA GLY A 276 -11.48 11.57 -30.11
C GLY A 276 -10.82 10.35 -30.74
N ARG A 277 -10.19 10.52 -31.91
CA ARG A 277 -9.41 9.45 -32.55
C ARG A 277 -8.26 8.96 -31.68
N LEU A 278 -7.55 9.86 -31.00
CA LEU A 278 -6.46 9.52 -30.10
C LEU A 278 -6.97 8.73 -28.88
N VAL A 279 -8.02 9.21 -28.21
CA VAL A 279 -8.64 8.53 -27.05
C VAL A 279 -9.11 7.13 -27.43
N HIS A 280 -9.77 6.98 -28.59
CA HIS A 280 -10.18 5.67 -29.07
C HIS A 280 -8.98 4.72 -29.27
N VAL A 281 -7.91 5.20 -29.90
CA VAL A 281 -6.67 4.40 -30.07
C VAL A 281 -6.02 4.05 -28.74
N GLN A 282 -6.01 4.97 -27.76
CA GLN A 282 -5.48 4.74 -26.43
C GLN A 282 -6.28 3.65 -25.71
N THR A 283 -7.60 3.71 -25.72
CA THR A 283 -8.51 2.71 -25.13
C THR A 283 -8.26 1.33 -25.73
N LEU A 284 -8.28 1.21 -27.07
CA LEU A 284 -8.03 -0.06 -27.74
C LEU A 284 -6.64 -0.66 -27.41
N ARG A 285 -5.62 0.18 -27.31
CA ARG A 285 -4.26 -0.29 -26.98
C ARG A 285 -4.14 -0.68 -25.50
N ARG A 286 -4.81 0.05 -24.60
CA ARG A 286 -4.91 -0.28 -23.18
C ARG A 286 -5.59 -1.63 -22.97
N GLU A 287 -6.72 -1.86 -23.61
CA GLU A 287 -7.44 -3.13 -23.57
C GLU A 287 -6.58 -4.30 -24.06
N LYS A 288 -5.90 -4.14 -25.20
CA LYS A 288 -4.99 -5.16 -25.72
C LYS A 288 -3.80 -5.44 -24.80
N TYR A 289 -3.28 -4.42 -24.13
CA TYR A 289 -2.21 -4.56 -23.13
C TYR A 289 -2.73 -5.29 -21.89
N GLN A 290 -3.87 -4.86 -21.34
CA GLN A 290 -4.48 -5.49 -20.19
C GLN A 290 -4.88 -6.95 -20.45
N LYS A 291 -5.35 -7.25 -21.67
CA LYS A 291 -5.64 -8.63 -22.07
C LYS A 291 -4.39 -9.50 -22.07
N ALA A 292 -3.29 -9.04 -22.67
CA ALA A 292 -2.04 -9.80 -22.67
C ALA A 292 -1.47 -10.01 -21.24
N ARG A 293 -1.61 -8.99 -20.38
CA ARG A 293 -1.21 -9.05 -18.97
C ARG A 293 -2.02 -10.10 -18.20
N ARG A 294 -3.33 -10.16 -18.45
CA ARG A 294 -4.21 -11.18 -17.85
C ARG A 294 -3.90 -12.58 -18.36
N GLU A 295 -3.73 -12.77 -19.66
CA GLU A 295 -3.41 -14.06 -20.28
C GLU A 295 -2.14 -14.69 -19.65
N LEU A 296 -1.08 -13.89 -19.44
CA LEU A 296 0.15 -14.38 -18.81
C LEU A 296 -0.05 -14.69 -17.31
N ALA A 297 -0.82 -13.87 -16.59
CA ALA A 297 -1.12 -14.12 -15.18
C ALA A 297 -2.00 -15.35 -15.00
N GLU A 298 -3.08 -15.52 -15.78
CA GLU A 298 -4.02 -16.63 -15.72
C GLU A 298 -3.33 -17.98 -15.93
N GLY A 299 -2.40 -18.05 -16.89
CA GLY A 299 -1.62 -19.27 -17.13
C GLY A 299 -0.71 -19.70 -15.97
N ASN A 300 -0.44 -18.78 -15.03
CA ASN A 300 0.45 -19.02 -13.89
C ASN A 300 -0.25 -19.00 -12.51
N LEU A 301 -1.59 -19.00 -12.46
CA LEU A 301 -2.33 -19.00 -11.19
C LEU A 301 -2.08 -20.26 -10.35
N ARG A 302 -1.86 -21.42 -10.99
CA ARG A 302 -1.56 -22.68 -10.29
C ARG A 302 -0.27 -22.56 -9.47
N LEU A 303 0.73 -21.81 -9.95
CA LEU A 303 1.96 -21.57 -9.22
C LEU A 303 1.69 -20.83 -7.91
N VAL A 304 0.78 -19.84 -7.93
CA VAL A 304 0.39 -19.12 -6.70
C VAL A 304 -0.21 -20.05 -5.67
N VAL A 305 -1.14 -20.91 -6.08
CA VAL A 305 -1.80 -21.86 -5.17
C VAL A 305 -0.80 -22.85 -4.58
N SER A 306 0.15 -23.37 -5.39
CA SER A 306 1.18 -24.29 -4.91
C SER A 306 2.10 -23.66 -3.86
N ILE A 307 2.45 -22.37 -4.02
CA ILE A 307 3.26 -21.63 -3.05
C ILE A 307 2.43 -21.30 -1.80
N ALA A 308 1.20 -20.79 -1.96
CA ALA A 308 0.33 -20.39 -0.85
C ALA A 308 -0.03 -21.58 0.07
N LYS A 309 -0.10 -22.81 -0.48
CA LYS A 309 -0.37 -24.02 0.29
C LYS A 309 0.63 -24.24 1.43
N ARG A 310 1.90 -23.85 1.26
CA ARG A 310 2.96 -23.96 2.29
C ARG A 310 2.82 -22.97 3.45
N TYR A 311 1.98 -21.95 3.29
CA TYR A 311 1.77 -20.89 4.28
C TYR A 311 0.41 -20.98 4.99
N ARG A 312 -0.31 -22.11 4.84
CA ARG A 312 -1.56 -22.38 5.56
C ARG A 312 -1.34 -22.37 7.07
N SER A 313 -2.39 -22.07 7.81
CA SER A 313 -2.41 -22.10 9.29
C SER A 313 -1.42 -21.16 9.98
N ARG A 314 -1.03 -20.07 9.30
CA ARG A 314 -0.11 -19.04 9.85
C ARG A 314 -0.82 -17.73 10.20
N GLY A 315 -2.13 -17.76 10.45
CA GLY A 315 -2.91 -16.59 10.92
C GLY A 315 -3.71 -15.87 9.82
N LEU A 316 -3.59 -16.27 8.55
CA LEU A 316 -4.44 -15.77 7.47
C LEU A 316 -5.22 -16.92 6.82
N PRO A 317 -6.49 -16.67 6.39
CA PRO A 317 -7.28 -17.60 5.60
C PRO A 317 -6.57 -17.95 4.29
N PHE A 318 -6.78 -19.17 3.79
CA PHE A 318 -6.13 -19.61 2.55
C PHE A 318 -6.53 -18.78 1.33
N SER A 319 -7.78 -18.32 1.26
CA SER A 319 -8.27 -17.38 0.24
C SER A 319 -7.43 -16.08 0.18
N ASP A 320 -7.10 -15.53 1.34
CA ASP A 320 -6.35 -14.28 1.43
C ASP A 320 -4.88 -14.47 1.07
N LEU A 321 -4.29 -15.60 1.44
CA LEU A 321 -2.94 -15.99 1.01
C LEU A 321 -2.86 -16.09 -0.51
N ILE A 322 -3.87 -16.69 -1.17
CA ILE A 322 -3.96 -16.77 -2.63
C ILE A 322 -4.06 -15.36 -3.23
N GLN A 323 -4.90 -14.48 -2.67
CA GLN A 323 -5.08 -13.12 -3.21
C GLN A 323 -3.81 -12.28 -3.07
N GLU A 324 -3.11 -12.35 -1.94
CA GLU A 324 -1.82 -11.68 -1.78
C GLU A 324 -0.74 -12.28 -2.69
N GLY A 325 -0.76 -13.60 -2.88
CA GLY A 325 0.08 -14.28 -3.88
C GLY A 325 -0.23 -13.83 -5.31
N ASN A 326 -1.51 -13.70 -5.69
CA ASN A 326 -1.93 -13.17 -6.98
C ASN A 326 -1.45 -11.72 -7.18
N ARG A 327 -1.49 -10.91 -6.12
CA ARG A 327 -0.94 -9.55 -6.13
C ARG A 327 0.57 -9.55 -6.40
N GLY A 328 1.29 -10.51 -5.80
CA GLY A 328 2.70 -10.79 -6.07
C GLY A 328 2.92 -11.21 -7.53
N LEU A 329 2.14 -12.15 -8.05
CA LEU A 329 2.19 -12.59 -9.44
C LEU A 329 1.99 -11.42 -10.42
N MET A 330 1.01 -10.55 -10.17
CA MET A 330 0.77 -9.38 -11.02
C MET A 330 1.98 -8.42 -11.06
N ARG A 331 2.68 -8.25 -9.91
CA ARG A 331 3.95 -7.49 -9.89
C ARG A 331 5.04 -8.17 -10.69
N ALA A 332 5.13 -9.50 -10.64
CA ALA A 332 6.07 -10.26 -11.46
C ALA A 332 5.79 -10.07 -12.95
N VAL A 333 4.54 -10.18 -13.39
CA VAL A 333 4.13 -9.93 -14.79
C VAL A 333 4.51 -8.53 -15.26
N ASP A 334 4.35 -7.53 -14.40
CA ASP A 334 4.67 -6.15 -14.76
C ASP A 334 6.18 -5.89 -14.87
N LYS A 335 7.02 -6.61 -14.12
CA LYS A 335 8.47 -6.40 -14.06
C LYS A 335 9.30 -7.45 -14.81
N TYR A 336 8.65 -8.49 -15.34
CA TYR A 336 9.36 -9.56 -16.03
C TYR A 336 10.00 -9.07 -17.33
N GLU A 337 11.31 -9.35 -17.49
CA GLU A 337 12.10 -9.06 -18.66
C GLU A 337 12.54 -10.38 -19.33
N HIS A 338 11.78 -10.84 -20.33
CA HIS A 338 12.02 -12.11 -21.02
C HIS A 338 13.41 -12.21 -21.66
N ARG A 339 14.05 -11.06 -21.97
CA ARG A 339 15.39 -10.99 -22.59
C ARG A 339 16.51 -11.51 -21.71
N LEU A 340 16.29 -11.61 -20.40
CA LEU A 340 17.24 -12.19 -19.45
C LEU A 340 17.33 -13.72 -19.56
N GLY A 341 16.43 -14.37 -20.30
CA GLY A 341 16.45 -15.82 -20.57
C GLY A 341 15.91 -16.72 -19.45
N TYR A 342 15.63 -16.17 -18.27
CA TYR A 342 15.07 -16.94 -17.15
C TYR A 342 13.61 -17.35 -17.42
N LYS A 343 13.20 -18.52 -16.87
CA LYS A 343 11.78 -18.92 -16.87
C LYS A 343 10.95 -17.93 -16.05
N PHE A 344 9.74 -17.63 -16.53
CA PHE A 344 8.83 -16.73 -15.80
C PHE A 344 8.53 -17.24 -14.39
N GLY A 345 8.30 -18.55 -14.23
CA GLY A 345 7.98 -19.18 -12.94
C GLY A 345 9.07 -18.94 -11.87
N THR A 346 10.36 -19.01 -12.24
CA THR A 346 11.46 -18.74 -11.32
C THR A 346 11.41 -17.30 -10.77
N TYR A 347 11.20 -16.33 -11.66
CA TYR A 347 11.07 -14.93 -11.27
C TYR A 347 9.79 -14.65 -10.48
N ALA A 348 8.67 -15.25 -10.90
CA ALA A 348 7.37 -15.07 -10.26
C ALA A 348 7.33 -15.65 -8.85
N THR A 349 8.01 -16.78 -8.60
CA THR A 349 8.07 -17.43 -7.28
C THR A 349 8.58 -16.47 -6.21
N TRP A 350 9.61 -15.67 -6.51
CA TRP A 350 10.13 -14.68 -5.56
C TRP A 350 9.09 -13.60 -5.22
N TRP A 351 8.39 -13.04 -6.22
CA TRP A 351 7.38 -12.01 -5.99
C TRP A 351 6.13 -12.53 -5.28
N ILE A 352 5.73 -13.78 -5.60
CA ILE A 352 4.60 -14.43 -4.92
C ILE A 352 4.93 -14.66 -3.45
N ARG A 353 6.11 -15.25 -3.17
CA ARG A 353 6.62 -15.47 -1.81
C ARG A 353 6.67 -14.15 -1.04
N GLN A 354 7.29 -13.13 -1.61
CA GLN A 354 7.37 -11.80 -1.02
C GLN A 354 6.00 -11.18 -0.73
N GLY A 355 5.01 -11.37 -1.63
CA GLY A 355 3.65 -10.90 -1.40
C GLY A 355 3.00 -11.58 -0.20
N ILE A 356 3.09 -12.91 -0.13
CA ILE A 356 2.51 -13.72 0.95
C ILE A 356 3.18 -13.44 2.28
N THR A 357 4.52 -13.45 2.36
CA THR A 357 5.24 -13.22 3.62
C THR A 357 5.00 -11.81 4.15
N ARG A 358 4.94 -10.82 3.27
CA ARG A 358 4.59 -9.47 3.68
C ARG A 358 3.16 -9.36 4.20
N ALA A 359 2.20 -10.02 3.55
CA ALA A 359 0.81 -10.02 4.01
C ALA A 359 0.67 -10.70 5.38
N LEU A 360 1.39 -11.80 5.61
CA LEU A 360 1.45 -12.44 6.92
C LEU A 360 2.01 -11.51 7.98
N ALA A 361 3.12 -10.80 7.70
CA ALA A 361 3.68 -9.84 8.64
C ALA A 361 2.73 -8.68 8.95
N ASP A 362 1.97 -8.22 7.94
CA ASP A 362 1.09 -7.05 8.07
C ASP A 362 -0.30 -7.35 8.65
N HIS A 363 -0.85 -8.55 8.44
CA HIS A 363 -2.28 -8.85 8.68
C HIS A 363 -2.55 -10.14 9.46
N ALA A 364 -1.54 -11.01 9.74
CA ALA A 364 -1.78 -12.28 10.45
C ALA A 364 -2.10 -12.12 11.94
N ARG A 365 -1.81 -10.96 12.54
CA ARG A 365 -2.00 -10.72 13.96
C ARG A 365 -3.15 -9.75 14.22
N THR A 366 -3.97 -10.04 15.21
CA THR A 366 -5.06 -9.16 15.69
C THR A 366 -4.48 -7.80 16.14
N ILE A 367 -3.39 -7.82 16.89
CA ILE A 367 -2.62 -6.62 17.24
C ILE A 367 -1.45 -6.54 16.28
N ARG A 368 -1.49 -5.56 15.36
CA ARG A 368 -0.47 -5.38 14.32
C ARG A 368 0.90 -5.09 14.94
N VAL A 369 1.89 -5.83 14.48
CA VAL A 369 3.31 -5.63 14.83
C VAL A 369 4.07 -5.14 13.59
N PRO A 370 5.01 -4.19 13.72
CA PRO A 370 5.84 -3.75 12.60
C PRO A 370 6.60 -4.93 11.95
N CYS A 371 6.72 -4.93 10.63
CA CYS A 371 7.30 -6.05 9.87
C CYS A 371 8.75 -6.40 10.27
N HIS A 372 9.57 -5.41 10.65
CA HIS A 372 10.93 -5.67 11.13
C HIS A 372 10.94 -6.44 12.45
N GLN A 373 10.02 -6.15 13.38
CA GLN A 373 9.88 -6.90 14.63
C GLN A 373 9.37 -8.33 14.41
N VAL A 374 8.50 -8.54 13.41
CA VAL A 374 8.05 -9.89 13.02
C VAL A 374 9.22 -10.75 12.56
N GLY A 375 10.16 -10.16 11.79
CA GLY A 375 11.40 -10.83 11.40
C GLY A 375 12.27 -11.22 12.61
N THR A 376 12.46 -10.29 13.55
CA THR A 376 13.22 -10.55 14.79
C THR A 376 12.55 -11.62 15.65
N LEU A 377 11.21 -11.58 15.77
CA LEU A 377 10.43 -12.61 16.47
C LEU A 377 10.61 -13.99 15.86
N ALA A 378 10.59 -14.11 14.54
CA ALA A 378 10.85 -15.37 13.86
C ALA A 378 12.28 -15.88 14.11
N ALA A 379 13.27 -14.99 14.15
CA ALA A 379 14.64 -15.34 14.50
C ALA A 379 14.75 -15.82 15.97
N VAL A 380 14.05 -15.17 16.89
CA VAL A 380 13.98 -15.60 18.30
C VAL A 380 13.40 -17.00 18.43
N GLU A 381 12.27 -17.28 17.77
CA GLU A 381 11.62 -18.60 17.81
C GLU A 381 12.48 -19.70 17.14
N ARG A 382 13.17 -19.40 16.05
CA ARG A 382 14.11 -20.33 15.41
C ARG A 382 15.26 -20.69 16.36
N VAL A 383 15.95 -19.70 16.90
CA VAL A 383 17.08 -19.91 17.82
C VAL A 383 16.62 -20.66 19.09
N ARG A 384 15.42 -20.34 19.59
CA ARG A 384 14.80 -21.09 20.69
C ARG A 384 14.64 -22.57 20.36
N GLY A 385 14.10 -22.86 19.14
CA GLY A 385 13.95 -24.26 18.68
C GLY A 385 15.28 -24.97 18.53
N GLU A 386 16.28 -24.33 17.91
CA GLU A 386 17.62 -24.90 17.73
C GLU A 386 18.31 -25.20 19.06
N LEU A 387 18.29 -24.25 19.99
CA LEU A 387 18.90 -24.42 21.32
C LEU A 387 18.14 -25.49 22.16
N SER A 388 16.81 -25.53 22.06
CA SER A 388 15.99 -26.53 22.74
C SER A 388 16.34 -27.95 22.30
N VAL A 389 16.54 -28.15 20.98
CA VAL A 389 16.95 -29.45 20.43
C VAL A 389 18.37 -29.80 20.85
N GLN A 390 19.30 -28.84 20.87
CA GLN A 390 20.70 -29.09 21.27
C GLN A 390 20.87 -29.38 22.75
N GLN A 391 20.12 -28.66 23.60
CA GLN A 391 20.29 -28.74 25.06
C GLN A 391 19.31 -29.72 25.74
N GLY A 392 18.26 -30.17 25.03
CA GLY A 392 17.21 -31.01 25.61
C GLY A 392 16.32 -30.31 26.65
N ARG A 393 16.43 -28.97 26.78
CA ARG A 393 15.65 -28.14 27.71
C ARG A 393 15.24 -26.81 27.04
N GLU A 394 14.27 -26.10 27.60
CA GLU A 394 13.99 -24.74 27.16
C GLU A 394 15.18 -23.80 27.44
N PRO A 395 15.65 -23.04 26.43
CA PRO A 395 16.75 -22.09 26.60
C PRO A 395 16.30 -20.86 27.39
N THR A 396 17.24 -20.29 28.16
CA THR A 396 17.02 -19.05 28.91
C THR A 396 17.00 -17.84 27.94
N VAL A 397 16.41 -16.73 28.42
CA VAL A 397 16.37 -15.47 27.63
C VAL A 397 17.78 -14.98 27.30
N GLU A 398 18.73 -15.18 28.26
CA GLU A 398 20.14 -14.78 28.14
C GLU A 398 20.86 -15.60 27.05
N GLU A 399 20.58 -16.90 26.95
CA GLU A 399 21.17 -17.79 25.94
C GLU A 399 20.69 -17.41 24.54
N ILE A 400 19.38 -17.14 24.39
CA ILE A 400 18.82 -16.69 23.13
C ILE A 400 19.38 -15.31 22.71
N ALA A 401 19.48 -14.38 23.68
CA ALA A 401 20.04 -13.05 23.48
C ALA A 401 21.51 -13.10 23.04
N ALA A 402 22.30 -13.99 23.63
CA ALA A 402 23.71 -14.19 23.29
C ALA A 402 23.92 -14.66 21.85
N VAL A 403 23.06 -15.57 21.36
CA VAL A 403 23.13 -16.08 19.97
C VAL A 403 22.69 -15.01 18.96
N LEU A 404 21.64 -14.22 19.28
CA LEU A 404 21.11 -13.18 18.39
C LEU A 404 21.91 -11.88 18.44
N GLY A 405 22.80 -11.68 19.43
CA GLY A 405 23.52 -10.42 19.61
C GLY A 405 22.64 -9.25 20.08
N VAL A 406 21.51 -9.56 20.72
CA VAL A 406 20.52 -8.60 21.24
C VAL A 406 20.60 -8.54 22.77
N THR A 407 20.08 -7.47 23.39
CA THR A 407 20.06 -7.41 24.85
C THR A 407 19.00 -8.36 25.44
N PRO A 408 19.23 -8.94 26.65
CA PRO A 408 18.24 -9.80 27.31
C PRO A 408 16.90 -9.09 27.55
N GLU A 409 16.92 -7.78 27.83
CA GLU A 409 15.73 -6.96 28.05
C GLU A 409 14.89 -6.83 26.76
N GLU A 410 15.55 -6.59 25.59
CA GLU A 410 14.89 -6.57 24.28
C GLU A 410 14.32 -7.94 23.93
N THR A 411 15.06 -9.03 24.17
CA THR A 411 14.56 -10.39 23.94
C THR A 411 13.33 -10.69 24.79
N GLN A 412 13.31 -10.24 26.05
CA GLN A 412 12.15 -10.40 26.92
C GLN A 412 10.95 -9.57 26.43
N SER A 413 11.17 -8.31 26.03
CA SER A 413 10.12 -7.47 25.47
C SER A 413 9.53 -8.05 24.18
N LEU A 414 10.37 -8.61 23.30
CA LEU A 414 9.95 -9.31 22.10
C LEU A 414 9.08 -10.53 22.42
N ARG A 415 9.44 -11.32 23.44
CA ARG A 415 8.62 -12.48 23.89
C ARG A 415 7.24 -12.05 24.39
N VAL A 416 7.11 -10.89 25.03
CA VAL A 416 5.80 -10.35 25.44
C VAL A 416 4.97 -9.95 24.21
N VAL A 417 5.58 -9.26 23.24
CA VAL A 417 4.94 -8.87 21.98
C VAL A 417 4.58 -10.09 21.11
N ALA A 418 5.30 -11.20 21.27
CA ALA A 418 5.06 -12.45 20.53
C ALA A 418 3.73 -13.12 20.91
N ARG A 419 3.17 -12.85 22.10
CA ARG A 419 1.93 -13.48 22.54
C ARG A 419 0.75 -13.11 21.67
N HIS A 420 -0.06 -14.11 21.34
CA HIS A 420 -1.34 -13.89 20.67
C HIS A 420 -2.43 -13.63 21.71
N PRO A 421 -3.39 -12.74 21.45
CA PRO A 421 -4.56 -12.61 22.31
C PRO A 421 -5.38 -13.92 22.28
N VAL A 422 -5.92 -14.28 23.42
CA VAL A 422 -6.81 -15.44 23.59
C VAL A 422 -8.25 -14.96 23.40
N SER A 423 -9.11 -15.80 22.84
CA SER A 423 -10.53 -15.46 22.66
C SER A 423 -11.24 -15.49 24.03
N LEU A 424 -12.03 -14.47 24.30
CA LEU A 424 -12.90 -14.44 25.51
C LEU A 424 -13.99 -15.52 25.47
N HIS A 425 -14.41 -15.92 24.27
CA HIS A 425 -15.41 -16.97 24.05
C HIS A 425 -14.81 -18.37 23.99
N GLU A 426 -13.51 -18.52 24.30
CA GLU A 426 -12.89 -19.85 24.35
C GLU A 426 -13.49 -20.68 25.50
N PRO A 427 -14.04 -21.88 25.22
CA PRO A 427 -14.66 -22.70 26.26
C PRO A 427 -13.61 -23.21 27.25
N LEU A 428 -13.83 -22.97 28.53
CA LEU A 428 -13.00 -23.45 29.61
C LEU A 428 -13.66 -24.72 30.23
N GLY A 429 -13.01 -25.86 30.05
CA GLY A 429 -13.43 -27.13 30.63
C GLY A 429 -14.08 -28.09 29.63
N GLY A 430 -14.25 -29.36 30.02
CA GLY A 430 -14.72 -30.43 29.15
C GLY A 430 -16.21 -30.36 28.76
N ASP A 431 -17.02 -29.57 29.46
CA ASP A 431 -18.46 -29.47 29.23
C ASP A 431 -18.86 -28.31 28.30
N GLY A 432 -17.92 -27.43 27.93
CA GLY A 432 -18.15 -26.35 26.96
C GLY A 432 -19.18 -25.27 27.35
N GLU A 433 -19.72 -25.33 28.56
CA GLU A 433 -20.80 -24.44 29.02
C GLU A 433 -20.30 -23.07 29.53
N ARG A 434 -19.01 -22.93 29.85
CA ARG A 434 -18.43 -21.68 30.39
C ARG A 434 -17.35 -21.16 29.50
N ALA A 435 -17.44 -19.89 29.15
CA ALA A 435 -16.42 -19.16 28.40
C ALA A 435 -15.43 -18.45 29.36
N LEU A 436 -14.27 -18.06 28.86
CA LEU A 436 -13.28 -17.28 29.62
C LEU A 436 -13.87 -15.98 30.15
N GLU A 437 -14.81 -15.35 29.44
CA GLU A 437 -15.47 -14.10 29.81
C GLU A 437 -16.30 -14.24 31.10
N ASP A 438 -16.86 -15.44 31.37
CA ASP A 438 -17.67 -15.68 32.57
C ASP A 438 -16.84 -15.62 33.87
N PHE A 439 -15.51 -15.68 33.77
CA PHE A 439 -14.57 -15.64 34.89
C PHE A 439 -13.90 -14.27 35.07
N LEU A 440 -14.17 -13.32 34.20
CA LEU A 440 -13.60 -11.98 34.29
C LEU A 440 -14.53 -11.06 35.07
N ASP A 441 -14.05 -10.57 36.20
CA ASP A 441 -14.72 -9.55 36.98
C ASP A 441 -14.47 -8.16 36.37
N ASP A 442 -15.48 -7.32 36.38
CA ASP A 442 -15.35 -5.91 36.02
C ASP A 442 -14.76 -5.14 37.23
N PRO A 443 -13.49 -4.65 37.14
CA PRO A 443 -12.87 -3.91 38.23
C PRO A 443 -13.57 -2.59 38.56
N ASP A 444 -14.34 -2.05 37.61
CA ASP A 444 -15.08 -0.81 37.78
C ASP A 444 -16.54 -1.04 38.26
N ALA A 445 -16.97 -2.29 38.36
CA ALA A 445 -18.27 -2.64 38.87
C ALA A 445 -18.40 -2.20 40.32
N THR A 446 -19.21 -1.21 40.57
CA THR A 446 -19.54 -0.78 41.94
C THR A 446 -20.38 -1.86 42.62
N HIS A 447 -19.81 -2.57 43.60
CA HIS A 447 -20.61 -3.47 44.44
C HIS A 447 -21.85 -2.75 44.97
N PRO A 448 -23.03 -3.32 44.81
CA PRO A 448 -24.28 -2.70 45.33
C PRO A 448 -24.18 -2.36 46.82
N GLY A 449 -23.49 -3.18 47.62
CA GLY A 449 -23.21 -2.93 49.02
C GLY A 449 -22.41 -1.64 49.26
N ARG A 450 -21.37 -1.37 48.50
CA ARG A 450 -20.57 -0.13 48.65
C ARG A 450 -21.40 1.12 48.34
N ALA A 451 -22.30 1.06 47.36
CA ALA A 451 -23.19 2.18 47.03
C ALA A 451 -24.16 2.46 48.19
N VAL A 452 -24.70 1.43 48.83
CA VAL A 452 -25.56 1.53 50.00
C VAL A 452 -24.79 2.07 51.20
N ASP A 453 -23.60 1.54 51.46
CA ASP A 453 -22.72 1.99 52.56
C ASP A 453 -22.30 3.46 52.41
N GLN A 454 -22.00 3.90 51.20
CA GLN A 454 -21.72 5.32 50.92
C GLN A 454 -22.96 6.20 51.14
N HIS A 455 -24.14 5.71 50.78
CA HIS A 455 -25.38 6.46 51.02
C HIS A 455 -25.68 6.59 52.52
N LEU A 456 -25.58 5.50 53.24
CA LEU A 456 -25.72 5.46 54.71
C LEU A 456 -24.68 6.35 55.39
N LEU A 457 -23.42 6.30 54.98
CA LEU A 457 -22.38 7.17 55.50
C LEU A 457 -22.72 8.66 55.26
N ARG A 458 -23.20 9.03 54.08
CA ARG A 458 -23.63 10.41 53.80
C ARG A 458 -24.80 10.86 54.69
N GLU A 459 -25.79 10.00 54.91
CA GLU A 459 -26.88 10.28 55.82
C GLU A 459 -26.40 10.46 57.28
N ARG A 460 -25.54 9.59 57.76
CA ARG A 460 -24.96 9.69 59.10
C ARG A 460 -24.10 10.93 59.29
N ILE A 461 -23.29 11.28 58.29
CA ILE A 461 -22.54 12.54 58.29
C ILE A 461 -23.51 13.73 58.39
N ALA A 462 -24.56 13.76 57.56
CA ALA A 462 -25.56 14.84 57.61
C ALA A 462 -26.27 14.93 58.95
N GLU A 463 -26.59 13.80 59.62
CA GLU A 463 -27.19 13.75 60.93
C GLU A 463 -26.26 14.33 62.00
N VAL A 464 -24.98 13.90 61.98
CA VAL A 464 -23.95 14.39 62.94
C VAL A 464 -23.69 15.90 62.73
N LEU A 465 -23.65 16.37 61.50
CA LEU A 465 -23.48 17.80 61.17
C LEU A 465 -24.68 18.67 61.65
N ARG A 466 -25.88 18.12 61.74
CA ARG A 466 -27.06 18.84 62.32
C ARG A 466 -26.86 19.20 63.79
N SER A 467 -25.99 18.51 64.50
CA SER A 467 -25.67 18.80 65.89
C SER A 467 -24.72 19.98 66.13
N LEU A 468 -24.18 20.54 65.03
CA LEU A 468 -23.33 21.74 65.03
C LEU A 468 -24.13 23.02 64.87
N THR A 469 -23.53 24.15 65.23
CA THR A 469 -24.17 25.45 64.89
C THR A 469 -24.27 25.64 63.39
N PRO A 470 -25.30 26.36 62.90
CA PRO A 470 -25.50 26.56 61.47
C PRO A 470 -24.24 27.04 60.72
N ARG A 471 -23.50 27.97 61.31
CA ARG A 471 -22.26 28.52 60.73
C ARG A 471 -21.14 27.50 60.70
N GLU A 472 -20.94 26.69 61.72
CA GLU A 472 -19.91 25.65 61.78
C GLU A 472 -20.21 24.54 60.74
N ARG A 473 -21.48 24.17 60.61
CA ARG A 473 -21.95 23.18 59.66
C ARG A 473 -21.68 23.62 58.21
N GLU A 474 -22.13 24.83 57.83
CA GLU A 474 -21.94 25.35 56.48
C GLU A 474 -20.47 25.50 56.07
N VAL A 475 -19.61 25.93 57.00
CA VAL A 475 -18.16 26.03 56.75
C VAL A 475 -17.55 24.65 56.49
N ILE A 476 -17.94 23.61 57.25
CA ILE A 476 -17.47 22.23 57.06
C ILE A 476 -18.01 21.66 55.77
N GLU A 477 -19.34 21.84 55.47
CA GLU A 477 -19.95 21.37 54.24
C GLU A 477 -19.24 21.93 53.00
N LEU A 478 -18.95 23.23 52.98
CA LEU A 478 -18.24 23.90 51.87
C LEU A 478 -16.77 23.49 51.79
N ARG A 479 -16.10 23.37 52.95
CA ARG A 479 -14.67 23.05 53.00
C ARG A 479 -14.39 21.64 52.48
N PHE A 480 -15.21 20.66 52.83
CA PHE A 480 -15.05 19.26 52.47
C PHE A 480 -15.91 18.87 51.25
N GLY A 481 -16.63 19.81 50.65
CA GLY A 481 -17.43 19.53 49.44
C GLY A 481 -18.60 18.57 49.68
N LEU A 482 -19.13 18.50 50.92
CA LEU A 482 -20.18 17.54 51.26
C LEU A 482 -21.52 17.84 50.60
N ARG A 483 -21.70 19.07 50.10
CA ARG A 483 -22.94 19.53 49.44
C ARG A 483 -22.84 19.45 47.91
N ASP A 484 -21.75 19.97 47.35
CA ASP A 484 -21.57 20.16 45.92
C ASP A 484 -20.53 19.17 45.32
N GLY A 485 -19.97 18.28 46.13
CA GLY A 485 -18.90 17.35 45.71
C GLY A 485 -17.53 17.99 45.46
N GLN A 486 -17.42 19.32 45.63
CA GLN A 486 -16.14 20.04 45.38
C GLN A 486 -15.63 20.72 46.65
N PRO A 487 -14.48 20.32 47.21
CA PRO A 487 -13.90 20.95 48.37
C PRO A 487 -13.39 22.37 48.04
N LYS A 488 -13.79 23.36 48.86
CA LYS A 488 -13.36 24.75 48.72
C LYS A 488 -12.18 25.07 49.64
N THR A 489 -11.32 25.98 49.19
CA THR A 489 -10.21 26.48 49.99
C THR A 489 -10.71 27.42 51.12
N LEU A 490 -9.92 27.57 52.20
CA LEU A 490 -10.28 28.50 53.32
C LEU A 490 -10.46 29.94 52.80
N GLU A 491 -9.73 30.32 51.78
CA GLU A 491 -9.84 31.66 51.19
C GLU A 491 -11.13 31.87 50.39
N GLU A 492 -11.55 30.87 49.64
CA GLU A 492 -12.82 30.90 48.90
C GLU A 492 -14.01 30.93 49.83
N VAL A 493 -13.96 30.10 50.89
CA VAL A 493 -15.00 30.13 51.94
C VAL A 493 -15.02 31.48 52.66
N ALA A 494 -13.83 32.07 52.94
CA ALA A 494 -13.73 33.39 53.56
C ALA A 494 -14.36 34.51 52.68
N ARG A 495 -14.10 34.45 51.37
CA ARG A 495 -14.72 35.39 50.39
C ARG A 495 -16.26 35.25 50.37
N THR A 496 -16.77 34.04 50.42
CA THR A 496 -18.24 33.79 50.40
C THR A 496 -18.95 34.40 51.62
N TYR A 497 -18.29 34.39 52.78
CA TYR A 497 -18.88 34.93 54.02
C TYR A 497 -18.41 36.36 54.38
N GLY A 498 -17.51 36.96 53.61
CA GLY A 498 -17.00 38.31 53.85
C GLY A 498 -16.16 38.44 55.15
N ILE A 499 -15.54 37.37 55.61
CA ILE A 499 -14.71 37.34 56.86
C ILE A 499 -13.28 36.89 56.55
N THR A 500 -12.39 37.06 57.52
CA THR A 500 -10.96 36.74 57.32
C THR A 500 -10.73 35.22 57.25
N ARG A 501 -9.75 34.78 56.47
CA ARG A 501 -9.32 33.39 56.35
C ARG A 501 -9.04 32.74 57.74
N GLU A 502 -8.41 33.48 58.64
CA GLU A 502 -8.09 32.97 59.96
C GLU A 502 -9.39 32.72 60.78
N ARG A 503 -10.41 33.54 60.61
CA ARG A 503 -11.70 33.33 61.26
C ARG A 503 -12.41 32.07 60.79
N ILE A 504 -12.32 31.76 59.50
CA ILE A 504 -12.83 30.48 58.94
C ILE A 504 -12.07 29.31 59.53
N ARG A 505 -10.72 29.38 59.57
CA ARG A 505 -9.90 28.35 60.20
C ARG A 505 -10.27 28.08 61.66
N GLN A 506 -10.57 29.13 62.43
CA GLN A 506 -11.04 28.99 63.81
C GLN A 506 -12.41 28.31 63.94
N ILE A 507 -13.33 28.65 62.99
CA ILE A 507 -14.68 28.04 62.96
C ILE A 507 -14.55 26.55 62.58
N GLU A 508 -13.75 26.24 61.58
CA GLU A 508 -13.44 24.86 61.16
C GLU A 508 -12.86 24.04 62.33
N ALA A 509 -11.79 24.56 62.98
CA ALA A 509 -11.17 23.90 64.08
C ALA A 509 -12.10 23.62 65.25
N ARG A 510 -12.97 24.59 65.60
CA ARG A 510 -14.01 24.40 66.63
C ARG A 510 -15.07 23.38 66.23
N GLY A 511 -15.51 23.39 64.98
CA GLY A 511 -16.46 22.43 64.49
C GLY A 511 -15.87 21.01 64.50
N LEU A 512 -14.64 20.82 64.00
CA LEU A 512 -13.96 19.52 64.05
C LEU A 512 -13.69 19.01 65.47
N LEU A 513 -13.34 19.91 66.39
CA LEU A 513 -13.15 19.53 67.81
C LEU A 513 -14.48 19.05 68.46
N LYS A 514 -15.64 19.70 68.09
CA LYS A 514 -16.93 19.23 68.55
C LYS A 514 -17.32 17.88 67.95
N LEU A 515 -16.94 17.60 66.71
CA LEU A 515 -17.17 16.31 66.04
C LEU A 515 -16.37 15.17 66.63
N ARG A 516 -15.16 15.47 67.18
CA ARG A 516 -14.29 14.49 67.86
C ARG A 516 -14.81 14.04 69.23
N GLN A 517 -15.81 14.68 69.81
CA GLN A 517 -16.40 14.25 71.06
C GLN A 517 -16.97 12.83 70.96
N PRO A 518 -16.75 11.93 71.94
CA PRO A 518 -17.12 10.51 71.90
C PRO A 518 -18.55 10.25 71.49
N LEU A 519 -19.49 11.05 71.99
CA LEU A 519 -20.91 10.96 71.72
C LEU A 519 -21.28 11.17 70.21
N ARG A 520 -20.43 11.84 69.45
CA ARG A 520 -20.61 12.12 68.03
C ARG A 520 -19.71 11.23 67.14
N SER A 521 -18.48 10.97 67.58
CA SER A 521 -17.55 10.10 66.85
C SER A 521 -18.01 8.64 66.81
N GLN A 522 -18.62 8.12 67.89
CA GLN A 522 -19.18 6.77 67.93
C GLN A 522 -20.19 6.48 66.83
N ARG A 523 -20.97 7.48 66.41
CA ARG A 523 -21.98 7.33 65.33
C ARG A 523 -21.32 7.12 63.95
N LEU A 524 -20.06 7.45 63.79
CA LEU A 524 -19.28 7.28 62.56
C LEU A 524 -18.25 6.17 62.67
N ALA A 525 -18.07 5.58 63.87
CA ALA A 525 -17.04 4.56 64.11
C ALA A 525 -17.25 3.30 63.27
N GLU A 526 -18.48 2.87 63.08
CA GLU A 526 -18.85 1.70 62.28
C GLU A 526 -18.34 1.81 60.81
N PHE A 527 -18.26 3.03 60.26
CA PHE A 527 -17.79 3.27 58.92
C PHE A 527 -16.26 3.52 58.80
N ALA A 528 -15.58 3.76 59.93
CA ALA A 528 -14.13 3.96 59.96
C ALA A 528 -13.35 2.65 60.10
N GLU A 529 -13.99 1.57 60.54
CA GLU A 529 -13.39 0.22 60.67
C GLU A 529 -13.61 -0.65 59.42
N ALA A 530 -14.31 -0.15 58.38
CA ALA A 530 -14.65 -0.88 57.17
C ALA A 530 -13.68 -0.63 56.01
N GLU A 531 -12.52 0.00 56.22
CA GLU A 531 -11.38 0.05 55.29
C GLU A 531 -10.40 -1.09 55.67
#